data_8749b7397abc536fc3c7709d1b2eba5a
#
_entry.id   8749b7397abc536fc3c7709d1b2eba5a
#
_cell.length_a   1.000
_cell.length_b   1.000
_cell.length_c   1.000
_cell.angle_alpha   90.00
_cell.angle_beta   90.00
_cell.angle_gamma   90.00
#
_symmetry.space_group_name_H-M   'P 1'
#
loop_
_entity.id
_entity.type
_entity.pdbx_description
1 polymer ?
#
loop_
_entity_poly.entity_id
_entity_poly.type
_entity_poly.pdbx_seq_one_letter_code
_entity_poly.pdbx_strand_id
1 'polypeptide(L)'
;MAELWGLRELSWRELATRTCRKSWDDEVFGQAAKLAFYYFLSMFPVLLLLLIVLAKFVNAGSTGPHLRNTLLGAFQEVLPRQASTLMAKTVDQLNAGAVIGAGAVYAGLGSAWGALNGTWAMMAGLNKAYEVKEERRWWKVLSIAFGLTLSLGIMGLVMLGAMLYGSGAWMALDRQFGVDTQSRFLWRFLPWLAAAILLFFSLALLYRFGPNLKDRRWQWSIPGAVIAVTVWVVSTILLRVYQNHFGSQRIYGGLDAVVALLLWLYFTGAAVFIGGEANSEIEKAAARAHRDEGGGPGERRSGGESR
;
A
#
# COMPACT_ATOMS: atom_id res chain seq x y z
N MET A 1 -15.35 13.55 18.44
CA MET A 1 -14.80 12.79 17.28
C MET A 1 -15.91 12.12 16.46
N ALA A 2 -16.90 11.48 17.07
CA ALA A 2 -18.07 10.91 16.36
C ALA A 2 -18.91 11.96 15.61
N GLU A 3 -18.99 13.20 16.13
CA GLU A 3 -19.72 14.30 15.50
C GLU A 3 -19.06 14.83 14.22
N LEU A 4 -17.71 14.76 14.13
CA LEU A 4 -16.97 15.22 12.98
C LEU A 4 -17.13 14.34 11.74
N TRP A 5 -17.58 13.09 11.91
CA TRP A 5 -17.63 12.09 10.84
C TRP A 5 -19.04 11.65 10.45
N GLY A 6 -20.08 12.38 10.92
CA GLY A 6 -21.47 12.04 10.57
C GLY A 6 -21.92 10.65 11.09
N LEU A 7 -21.15 10.04 12.00
CA LEU A 7 -21.43 8.72 12.59
C LEU A 7 -22.55 8.74 13.64
N ARG A 8 -23.26 9.87 13.77
CA ARG A 8 -24.36 10.00 14.73
C ARG A 8 -25.49 8.99 14.51
N GLU A 9 -25.64 8.51 13.26
CA GLU A 9 -26.70 7.58 12.87
C GLU A 9 -26.19 6.20 12.45
N LEU A 10 -24.87 6.01 12.21
CA LEU A 10 -24.33 4.73 11.79
C LEU A 10 -23.65 4.01 12.95
N SER A 11 -24.24 2.90 13.40
CA SER A 11 -23.58 1.99 14.34
C SER A 11 -22.38 1.31 13.65
N TRP A 12 -21.28 1.06 14.38
CA TRP A 12 -20.12 0.31 13.89
C TRP A 12 -20.49 -1.07 13.32
N ARG A 13 -21.51 -1.71 13.87
CA ARG A 13 -22.04 -2.98 13.37
C ARG A 13 -22.68 -2.80 11.99
N GLU A 14 -23.42 -1.73 11.82
CA GLU A 14 -24.09 -1.42 10.56
C GLU A 14 -23.08 -1.05 9.47
N LEU A 15 -22.08 -0.22 9.81
CA LEU A 15 -20.95 0.08 8.90
C LEU A 15 -20.26 -1.20 8.47
N ALA A 16 -19.88 -2.08 9.40
CA ALA A 16 -19.23 -3.35 9.09
C ALA A 16 -20.10 -4.23 8.18
N THR A 17 -21.38 -4.36 8.48
CA THR A 17 -22.31 -5.18 7.68
C THR A 17 -22.49 -4.62 6.27
N ARG A 18 -22.66 -3.30 6.14
CA ARG A 18 -22.79 -2.62 4.85
C ARG A 18 -21.51 -2.74 4.03
N THR A 19 -20.35 -2.49 4.65
CA THR A 19 -19.04 -2.64 3.99
C THR A 19 -18.81 -4.08 3.52
N CYS A 20 -19.09 -5.09 4.35
CA CYS A 20 -18.95 -6.50 3.97
C CYS A 20 -19.85 -6.86 2.79
N ARG A 21 -21.14 -6.50 2.86
CA ARG A 21 -22.10 -6.77 1.78
C ARG A 21 -21.65 -6.10 0.49
N LYS A 22 -21.26 -4.84 0.56
CA LYS A 22 -20.84 -4.07 -0.59
C LYS A 22 -19.53 -4.58 -1.19
N SER A 23 -18.57 -4.97 -0.34
CA SER A 23 -17.33 -5.62 -0.79
C SER A 23 -17.59 -6.91 -1.58
N TRP A 24 -18.69 -7.60 -1.29
CA TRP A 24 -19.11 -8.77 -2.05
C TRP A 24 -19.78 -8.38 -3.37
N ASP A 25 -20.73 -7.46 -3.33
CA ASP A 25 -21.50 -6.98 -4.49
C ASP A 25 -20.59 -6.31 -5.53
N ASP A 26 -19.57 -5.58 -5.09
CA ASP A 26 -18.60 -4.88 -5.93
C ASP A 26 -17.39 -5.73 -6.35
N GLU A 27 -17.42 -7.03 -6.02
CA GLU A 27 -16.36 -7.99 -6.39
C GLU A 27 -14.96 -7.55 -5.91
N VAL A 28 -14.86 -6.99 -4.71
CA VAL A 28 -13.60 -6.52 -4.11
C VAL A 28 -12.53 -7.61 -4.17
N PHE A 29 -12.89 -8.84 -3.92
CA PHE A 29 -11.97 -9.97 -3.97
C PHE A 29 -11.44 -10.26 -5.39
N GLY A 30 -12.27 -10.09 -6.42
CA GLY A 30 -11.85 -10.18 -7.82
C GLY A 30 -10.89 -9.04 -8.21
N GLN A 31 -11.19 -7.81 -7.79
CA GLN A 31 -10.32 -6.66 -8.00
C GLN A 31 -8.98 -6.82 -7.25
N ALA A 32 -9.00 -7.36 -6.05
CA ALA A 32 -7.80 -7.66 -5.26
C ALA A 32 -6.92 -8.72 -5.95
N ALA A 33 -7.51 -9.76 -6.52
CA ALA A 33 -6.78 -10.78 -7.27
C ALA A 33 -6.12 -10.20 -8.52
N LYS A 34 -6.84 -9.36 -9.27
CA LYS A 34 -6.31 -8.62 -10.43
C LYS A 34 -5.13 -7.74 -10.03
N LEU A 35 -5.25 -7.03 -8.92
CA LEU A 35 -4.19 -6.17 -8.40
C LEU A 35 -2.96 -6.97 -7.97
N ALA A 36 -3.17 -8.09 -7.26
CA ALA A 36 -2.11 -9.01 -6.85
C ALA A 36 -1.33 -9.53 -8.05
N PHE A 37 -2.00 -9.87 -9.15
CA PHE A 37 -1.37 -10.31 -10.39
C PHE A 37 -0.46 -9.22 -10.99
N TYR A 38 -0.94 -7.99 -11.11
CA TYR A 38 -0.12 -6.88 -11.65
C TYR A 38 1.09 -6.58 -10.78
N TYR A 39 0.93 -6.56 -9.45
CA TYR A 39 2.04 -6.35 -8.54
C TYR A 39 3.04 -7.50 -8.54
N PHE A 40 2.57 -8.72 -8.57
CA PHE A 40 3.44 -9.88 -8.70
C PHE A 40 4.28 -9.82 -9.99
N LEU A 41 3.62 -9.52 -11.11
CA LEU A 41 4.32 -9.42 -12.41
C LEU A 41 5.32 -8.25 -12.43
N SER A 42 4.98 -7.12 -11.82
CA SER A 42 5.87 -5.95 -11.74
C SER A 42 7.06 -6.14 -10.81
N MET A 43 6.98 -7.09 -9.88
CA MET A 43 8.03 -7.33 -8.90
C MET A 43 9.35 -7.77 -9.56
N PHE A 44 9.31 -8.56 -10.61
CA PHE A 44 10.53 -9.04 -11.30
C PHE A 44 11.32 -7.89 -11.94
N PRO A 45 10.72 -7.01 -12.77
CA PRO A 45 11.42 -5.85 -13.30
C PRO A 45 11.88 -4.88 -12.20
N VAL A 46 11.09 -4.68 -11.14
CA VAL A 46 11.44 -3.81 -10.00
C VAL A 46 12.67 -4.35 -9.27
N LEU A 47 12.71 -5.65 -8.98
CA LEU A 47 13.88 -6.29 -8.36
C LEU A 47 15.12 -6.16 -9.25
N LEU A 48 14.98 -6.38 -10.55
CA LEU A 48 16.10 -6.22 -11.49
C LEU A 48 16.61 -4.78 -11.50
N LEU A 49 15.70 -3.79 -11.56
CA LEU A 49 16.04 -2.38 -11.49
C LEU A 49 16.75 -2.03 -10.18
N LEU A 50 16.23 -2.53 -9.06
CA LEU A 50 16.83 -2.35 -7.74
C LEU A 50 18.25 -2.90 -7.69
N LEU A 51 18.48 -4.11 -8.23
CA LEU A 51 19.81 -4.72 -8.31
C LEU A 51 20.78 -3.91 -9.18
N ILE A 52 20.32 -3.38 -10.32
CA ILE A 52 21.12 -2.53 -11.20
C ILE A 52 21.53 -1.22 -10.50
N VAL A 53 20.56 -0.56 -9.84
CA VAL A 53 20.82 0.67 -9.08
C VAL A 53 21.79 0.38 -7.95
N LEU A 54 21.58 -0.70 -7.20
CA LEU A 54 22.42 -1.13 -6.12
C LEU A 54 23.87 -1.39 -6.59
N ALA A 55 24.04 -2.13 -7.69
CA ALA A 55 25.36 -2.40 -8.26
C ALA A 55 26.14 -1.11 -8.59
N LYS A 56 25.44 -0.07 -9.08
CA LYS A 56 26.07 1.25 -9.32
C LYS A 56 26.53 1.93 -8.03
N PHE A 57 25.71 1.88 -6.97
CA PHE A 57 26.06 2.49 -5.68
C PHE A 57 27.20 1.74 -4.98
N VAL A 58 27.22 0.40 -5.08
CA VAL A 58 28.29 -0.45 -4.53
C VAL A 58 29.63 -0.14 -5.18
N ASN A 59 29.65 0.19 -6.46
CA ASN A 59 30.88 0.51 -7.19
C ASN A 59 31.32 1.98 -7.06
N ALA A 60 30.49 2.86 -6.51
CA ALA A 60 30.72 4.31 -6.51
C ALA A 60 31.54 4.85 -5.34
N GLY A 61 32.05 4.03 -4.40
CA GLY A 61 32.84 4.55 -3.28
C GLY A 61 33.31 3.53 -2.25
N SER A 62 34.03 4.01 -1.25
CA SER A 62 34.58 3.21 -0.13
C SER A 62 33.52 2.51 0.73
N THR A 63 32.29 2.96 0.68
CA THR A 63 31.14 2.40 1.43
C THR A 63 30.50 1.20 0.71
N GLY A 64 30.85 0.99 -0.57
CA GLY A 64 30.25 -0.03 -1.43
C GLY A 64 30.33 -1.46 -0.91
N PRO A 65 31.50 -1.96 -0.46
CA PRO A 65 31.62 -3.32 0.07
C PRO A 65 30.81 -3.57 1.33
N HIS A 66 30.67 -2.55 2.21
CA HIS A 66 29.83 -2.62 3.39
C HIS A 66 28.35 -2.73 3.04
N LEU A 67 27.88 -1.89 2.13
CA LEU A 67 26.49 -1.90 1.66
C LEU A 67 26.15 -3.23 0.96
N ARG A 68 27.04 -3.74 0.12
CA ARG A 68 26.90 -5.05 -0.53
C ARG A 68 26.71 -6.15 0.49
N ASN A 69 27.59 -6.24 1.49
CA ASN A 69 27.52 -7.30 2.50
C ASN A 69 26.28 -7.19 3.39
N THR A 70 25.87 -5.98 3.76
CA THR A 70 24.66 -5.72 4.55
C THR A 70 23.40 -6.16 3.77
N LEU A 71 23.33 -5.84 2.50
CA LEU A 71 22.18 -6.18 1.65
C LEU A 71 22.14 -7.67 1.31
N LEU A 72 23.29 -8.27 0.98
CA LEU A 72 23.35 -9.72 0.76
C LEU A 72 23.01 -10.49 2.05
N GLY A 73 23.42 -9.99 3.21
CA GLY A 73 23.02 -10.54 4.51
C GLY A 73 21.52 -10.46 4.75
N ALA A 74 20.92 -9.29 4.53
CA ALA A 74 19.47 -9.10 4.65
C ALA A 74 18.66 -9.99 3.68
N PHE A 75 19.15 -10.14 2.45
CA PHE A 75 18.51 -11.04 1.48
C PHE A 75 18.66 -12.52 1.87
N GLN A 76 19.77 -12.93 2.47
CA GLN A 76 19.97 -14.29 2.96
C GLN A 76 19.04 -14.65 4.12
N GLU A 77 18.64 -13.67 4.94
CA GLU A 77 17.67 -13.87 6.03
C GLU A 77 16.24 -14.04 5.53
N VAL A 78 15.89 -13.36 4.43
CA VAL A 78 14.51 -13.30 3.91
C VAL A 78 14.27 -14.30 2.77
N LEU A 79 15.28 -14.57 1.94
CA LEU A 79 15.15 -15.40 0.74
C LEU A 79 15.70 -16.82 0.94
N PRO A 80 15.13 -17.83 0.25
CA PRO A 80 15.71 -19.17 0.17
C PRO A 80 17.13 -19.11 -0.38
N ARG A 81 17.99 -20.04 0.06
CA ARG A 81 19.43 -20.08 -0.32
C ARG A 81 19.66 -20.05 -1.83
N GLN A 82 18.79 -20.70 -2.62
CA GLN A 82 18.91 -20.69 -4.09
C GLN A 82 18.68 -19.28 -4.67
N ALA A 83 17.70 -18.56 -4.15
CA ALA A 83 17.38 -17.21 -4.59
C ALA A 83 18.47 -16.21 -4.19
N SER A 84 19.01 -16.31 -2.97
CA SER A 84 20.11 -15.46 -2.51
C SER A 84 21.40 -15.70 -3.29
N THR A 85 21.70 -16.96 -3.67
CA THR A 85 22.85 -17.31 -4.52
C THR A 85 22.70 -16.78 -5.95
N LEU A 86 21.49 -16.87 -6.51
CA LEU A 86 21.19 -16.27 -7.83
C LEU A 86 21.34 -14.76 -7.80
N MET A 87 20.85 -14.10 -6.75
CA MET A 87 21.02 -12.66 -6.57
C MET A 87 22.49 -12.25 -6.47
N ALA A 88 23.27 -12.95 -5.67
CA ALA A 88 24.71 -12.68 -5.57
C ALA A 88 25.42 -12.81 -6.92
N LYS A 89 25.15 -13.88 -7.68
CA LYS A 89 25.69 -14.06 -9.04
C LYS A 89 25.22 -12.98 -9.99
N THR A 90 23.96 -12.55 -9.90
CA THR A 90 23.43 -11.46 -10.75
C THR A 90 24.12 -10.14 -10.43
N VAL A 91 24.34 -9.82 -9.16
CA VAL A 91 25.10 -8.63 -8.74
C VAL A 91 26.53 -8.67 -9.28
N ASP A 92 27.21 -9.82 -9.19
CA ASP A 92 28.57 -9.99 -9.70
C ASP A 92 28.63 -9.87 -11.24
N GLN A 93 27.63 -10.39 -11.97
CA GLN A 93 27.52 -10.24 -13.43
C GLN A 93 27.22 -8.79 -13.85
N LEU A 94 26.39 -8.07 -13.09
CA LEU A 94 26.12 -6.65 -13.31
C LEU A 94 27.37 -5.79 -13.10
N ASN A 95 28.24 -6.17 -12.14
CA ASN A 95 29.51 -5.51 -11.90
C ASN A 95 30.50 -5.71 -13.06
N ALA A 96 30.40 -6.80 -13.81
CA ALA A 96 31.22 -7.07 -14.98
C ALA A 96 30.88 -6.20 -16.23
N GLY A 97 29.91 -5.30 -16.11
CA GLY A 97 29.65 -4.23 -17.12
C GLY A 97 28.84 -4.65 -18.34
N ALA A 98 28.61 -5.93 -18.58
CA ALA A 98 28.05 -6.43 -19.84
C ALA A 98 26.54 -6.21 -20.06
N VAL A 99 25.75 -5.94 -18.98
CA VAL A 99 24.28 -5.94 -19.06
C VAL A 99 23.64 -4.60 -18.64
N ILE A 100 24.45 -3.63 -18.21
CA ILE A 100 23.92 -2.41 -17.55
C ILE A 100 23.11 -1.51 -18.48
N GLY A 101 23.41 -1.45 -19.78
CA GLY A 101 22.74 -0.52 -20.69
C GLY A 101 21.30 -0.94 -21.04
N ALA A 102 21.15 -1.97 -21.87
CA ALA A 102 19.85 -2.40 -22.36
C ALA A 102 18.99 -3.05 -21.25
N GLY A 103 19.60 -3.87 -20.38
CA GLY A 103 18.89 -4.51 -19.26
C GLY A 103 18.27 -3.51 -18.27
N ALA A 104 18.98 -2.40 -17.98
CA ALA A 104 18.44 -1.34 -17.12
C ALA A 104 17.22 -0.64 -17.75
N VAL A 105 17.28 -0.40 -19.07
CA VAL A 105 16.17 0.21 -19.81
C VAL A 105 14.95 -0.72 -19.78
N TYR A 106 15.11 -1.99 -20.12
CA TYR A 106 14.00 -2.96 -20.11
C TYR A 106 13.43 -3.17 -18.70
N ALA A 107 14.29 -3.26 -17.67
CA ALA A 107 13.84 -3.34 -16.29
C ALA A 107 13.10 -2.07 -15.85
N GLY A 108 13.59 -0.90 -16.21
CA GLY A 108 12.95 0.39 -15.94
C GLY A 108 11.57 0.50 -16.59
N LEU A 109 11.49 0.18 -17.88
CA LEU A 109 10.22 0.21 -18.63
C LEU A 109 9.22 -0.83 -18.09
N GLY A 110 9.68 -2.05 -17.81
CA GLY A 110 8.83 -3.10 -17.23
C GLY A 110 8.33 -2.76 -15.84
N SER A 111 9.18 -2.16 -14.99
CA SER A 111 8.81 -1.68 -13.65
C SER A 111 7.77 -0.55 -13.73
N ALA A 112 8.02 0.43 -14.58
CA ALA A 112 7.10 1.55 -14.79
C ALA A 112 5.74 1.07 -15.32
N TRP A 113 5.76 0.18 -16.31
CA TRP A 113 4.56 -0.41 -16.88
C TRP A 113 3.74 -1.18 -15.83
N GLY A 114 4.38 -2.04 -15.04
CA GLY A 114 3.71 -2.83 -14.00
C GLY A 114 3.16 -1.96 -12.88
N ALA A 115 3.94 -0.98 -12.40
CA ALA A 115 3.51 -0.06 -11.36
C ALA A 115 2.34 0.83 -11.81
N LEU A 116 2.37 1.34 -13.06
CA LEU A 116 1.27 2.13 -13.62
C LEU A 116 0.00 1.29 -13.78
N ASN A 117 0.10 0.05 -14.28
CA ASN A 117 -1.06 -0.85 -14.39
C ASN A 117 -1.62 -1.24 -13.03
N GLY A 118 -0.77 -1.47 -12.02
CA GLY A 118 -1.20 -1.69 -10.64
C GLY A 118 -1.97 -0.49 -10.09
N THR A 119 -1.42 0.72 -10.25
CA THR A 119 -2.09 1.94 -9.79
C THR A 119 -3.39 2.19 -10.56
N TRP A 120 -3.42 1.93 -11.87
CA TRP A 120 -4.66 2.03 -12.64
C TRP A 120 -5.72 1.02 -12.17
N ALA A 121 -5.32 -0.22 -11.89
CA ALA A 121 -6.22 -1.23 -11.33
C ALA A 121 -6.77 -0.81 -9.96
N MET A 122 -5.94 -0.17 -9.10
CA MET A 122 -6.40 0.43 -7.85
C MET A 122 -7.43 1.54 -8.09
N MET A 123 -7.15 2.48 -9.00
CA MET A 123 -8.07 3.57 -9.34
C MET A 123 -9.40 3.04 -9.85
N ALA A 124 -9.38 2.04 -10.74
CA ALA A 124 -10.59 1.40 -11.26
C ALA A 124 -11.40 0.70 -10.17
N GLY A 125 -10.75 -0.04 -9.28
CA GLY A 125 -11.40 -0.68 -8.13
C GLY A 125 -11.99 0.35 -7.15
N LEU A 126 -11.28 1.45 -6.88
CA LEU A 126 -11.79 2.51 -6.03
C LEU A 126 -12.95 3.27 -6.69
N ASN A 127 -12.92 3.51 -8.01
CA ASN A 127 -14.07 4.08 -8.72
C ASN A 127 -15.32 3.20 -8.54
N LYS A 128 -15.15 1.85 -8.57
CA LYS A 128 -16.25 0.92 -8.31
C LYS A 128 -16.74 1.02 -6.86
N ALA A 129 -15.83 1.03 -5.88
CA ALA A 129 -16.15 1.15 -4.45
C ALA A 129 -16.92 2.45 -4.12
N TYR A 130 -16.57 3.55 -4.78
CA TYR A 130 -17.27 4.82 -4.62
C TYR A 130 -18.47 5.00 -5.57
N GLU A 131 -18.80 3.99 -6.38
CA GLU A 131 -19.91 4.02 -7.36
C GLU A 131 -19.82 5.21 -8.33
N VAL A 132 -18.60 5.61 -8.70
CA VAL A 132 -18.34 6.70 -9.62
C VAL A 132 -17.83 6.19 -10.95
N LYS A 133 -18.28 6.80 -12.05
CA LYS A 133 -17.77 6.49 -13.38
C LYS A 133 -16.52 7.31 -13.66
N GLU A 134 -15.57 6.72 -14.42
CA GLU A 134 -14.38 7.42 -14.85
C GLU A 134 -14.75 8.33 -16.04
N GLU A 135 -14.90 9.62 -15.76
CA GLU A 135 -15.23 10.65 -16.76
C GLU A 135 -14.01 11.51 -17.14
N ARG A 136 -12.87 11.30 -16.48
CA ARG A 136 -11.63 12.02 -16.76
C ARG A 136 -11.07 11.60 -18.11
N ARG A 137 -10.53 12.56 -18.86
CA ARG A 137 -9.82 12.26 -20.12
C ARG A 137 -8.65 11.30 -19.83
N TRP A 138 -8.41 10.35 -20.73
CA TRP A 138 -7.41 9.30 -20.57
C TRP A 138 -6.03 9.82 -20.12
N TRP A 139 -5.58 10.96 -20.65
CA TRP A 139 -4.31 11.57 -20.27
C TRP A 139 -4.31 12.11 -18.82
N LYS A 140 -5.45 12.63 -18.30
CA LYS A 140 -5.59 13.01 -16.88
C LYS A 140 -5.54 11.80 -15.97
N VAL A 141 -6.19 10.69 -16.35
CA VAL A 141 -6.11 9.43 -15.61
C VAL A 141 -4.67 8.93 -15.55
N LEU A 142 -3.96 8.95 -16.70
CA LEU A 142 -2.56 8.55 -16.78
C LEU A 142 -1.66 9.47 -15.93
N SER A 143 -1.87 10.78 -15.95
CA SER A 143 -1.08 11.72 -15.13
C SER A 143 -1.30 11.49 -13.64
N ILE A 144 -2.55 11.24 -13.21
CA ILE A 144 -2.87 10.92 -11.81
C ILE A 144 -2.26 9.57 -11.42
N ALA A 145 -2.40 8.55 -12.26
CA ALA A 145 -1.80 7.23 -12.02
C ALA A 145 -0.28 7.34 -11.90
N PHE A 146 0.38 8.11 -12.77
CA PHE A 146 1.81 8.36 -12.71
C PHE A 146 2.21 9.10 -11.41
N GLY A 147 1.48 10.17 -11.06
CA GLY A 147 1.71 10.93 -9.84
C GLY A 147 1.54 10.09 -8.57
N LEU A 148 0.48 9.27 -8.51
CA LEU A 148 0.26 8.31 -7.42
C LEU A 148 1.36 7.24 -7.37
N THR A 149 1.70 6.63 -8.50
CA THR A 149 2.78 5.64 -8.58
C THR A 149 4.09 6.20 -8.05
N LEU A 150 4.45 7.41 -8.48
CA LEU A 150 5.68 8.08 -8.04
C LEU A 150 5.63 8.40 -6.54
N SER A 151 4.51 8.98 -6.06
CA SER A 151 4.33 9.32 -4.64
C SER A 151 4.38 8.09 -3.75
N LEU A 152 3.62 7.04 -4.09
CA LEU A 152 3.59 5.78 -3.35
C LEU A 152 4.96 5.07 -3.40
N GLY A 153 5.63 5.12 -4.54
CA GLY A 153 6.98 4.57 -4.71
C GLY A 153 8.01 5.28 -3.84
N ILE A 154 8.01 6.62 -3.83
CA ILE A 154 8.90 7.41 -2.96
C ILE A 154 8.62 7.12 -1.49
N MET A 155 7.34 7.08 -1.09
CA MET A 155 6.97 6.76 0.30
C MET A 155 7.40 5.35 0.70
N GLY A 156 7.26 4.37 -0.21
CA GLY A 156 7.75 3.01 -0.03
C GLY A 156 9.27 2.95 0.13
N LEU A 157 10.02 3.71 -0.69
CA LEU A 157 11.49 3.80 -0.57
C LEU A 157 11.92 4.48 0.74
N VAL A 158 11.23 5.54 1.18
CA VAL A 158 11.49 6.19 2.46
C VAL A 158 11.21 5.24 3.62
N MET A 159 10.09 4.49 3.56
CA MET A 159 9.73 3.48 4.55
C MET A 159 10.79 2.36 4.62
N LEU A 160 11.22 1.85 3.47
CA LEU A 160 12.28 0.84 3.38
C LEU A 160 13.60 1.38 3.94
N GLY A 161 14.00 2.61 3.58
CA GLY A 161 15.16 3.29 4.12
C GLY A 161 15.09 3.45 5.62
N ALA A 162 13.96 3.87 6.16
CA ALA A 162 13.74 3.99 7.61
C ALA A 162 13.86 2.63 8.33
N MET A 163 13.39 1.55 7.73
CA MET A 163 13.53 0.21 8.29
C MET A 163 14.96 -0.32 8.26
N LEU A 164 15.68 -0.12 7.14
CA LEU A 164 17.05 -0.63 6.96
C LEU A 164 18.09 0.17 7.74
N TYR A 165 17.95 1.50 7.75
CA TYR A 165 18.95 2.40 8.35
C TYR A 165 18.52 3.00 9.70
N GLY A 166 17.27 2.80 10.11
CA GLY A 166 16.74 3.39 11.34
C GLY A 166 17.55 3.03 12.59
N SER A 167 18.07 1.80 12.69
CA SER A 167 18.93 1.37 13.77
C SER A 167 20.34 1.99 13.70
N GLY A 168 20.89 2.16 12.50
CA GLY A 168 22.22 2.74 12.30
C GLY A 168 22.25 4.25 12.48
N ALA A 169 21.27 4.95 11.92
CA ALA A 169 21.10 6.40 12.15
C ALA A 169 20.90 6.70 13.62
N TRP A 170 20.21 5.83 14.32
CA TRP A 170 20.01 5.89 15.75
C TRP A 170 21.33 5.78 16.54
N MET A 171 22.18 4.81 16.25
CA MET A 171 23.49 4.67 16.90
C MET A 171 24.37 5.92 16.68
N ALA A 172 24.24 6.58 15.52
CA ALA A 172 24.96 7.83 15.26
C ALA A 172 24.43 8.99 16.11
N LEU A 173 23.10 9.11 16.26
CA LEU A 173 22.46 10.11 17.13
C LEU A 173 22.76 9.85 18.61
N ASP A 174 22.74 8.60 19.06
CA ASP A 174 23.08 8.19 20.44
C ASP A 174 24.51 8.61 20.80
N ARG A 175 25.45 8.43 19.88
CA ARG A 175 26.84 8.88 20.06
C ARG A 175 27.00 10.40 20.13
N GLN A 176 26.14 11.14 19.42
CA GLN A 176 26.24 12.59 19.30
C GLN A 176 25.50 13.33 20.42
N PHE A 177 24.41 12.78 20.93
CA PHE A 177 23.52 13.42 21.91
C PHE A 177 23.45 12.74 23.27
N GLY A 178 24.16 11.62 23.50
CA GLY A 178 24.29 10.95 24.81
C GLY A 178 22.96 10.50 25.39
N VAL A 179 22.13 9.87 24.58
CA VAL A 179 20.73 9.54 24.91
C VAL A 179 20.64 8.42 25.95
N ASP A 180 19.88 8.67 27.00
CA ASP A 180 19.70 7.77 28.15
C ASP A 180 19.06 6.43 27.77
N THR A 181 19.36 5.39 28.56
CA THR A 181 18.93 3.99 28.33
C THR A 181 17.41 3.83 28.23
N GLN A 182 16.62 4.68 28.90
CA GLN A 182 15.15 4.67 28.80
C GLN A 182 14.64 5.07 27.43
N SER A 183 15.33 5.99 26.75
CA SER A 183 14.95 6.43 25.41
C SER A 183 15.27 5.38 24.32
N ARG A 184 16.20 4.42 24.56
CA ARG A 184 16.51 3.34 23.61
C ARG A 184 15.29 2.49 23.28
N PHE A 185 14.39 2.27 24.22
CA PHE A 185 13.15 1.54 23.98
C PHE A 185 12.21 2.27 23.00
N LEU A 186 12.03 3.56 23.20
CA LEU A 186 11.19 4.41 22.31
C LEU A 186 11.72 4.42 20.87
N TRP A 187 13.03 4.47 20.71
CA TRP A 187 13.69 4.56 19.42
C TRP A 187 13.67 3.26 18.62
N ARG A 188 13.52 2.14 19.27
CA ARG A 188 13.29 0.85 18.60
C ARG A 188 11.95 0.83 17.86
N PHE A 189 10.96 1.57 18.36
CA PHE A 189 9.62 1.64 17.76
C PHE A 189 9.47 2.78 16.75
N LEU A 190 10.35 3.76 16.75
CA LEU A 190 10.26 4.94 15.88
C LEU A 190 10.23 4.59 14.38
N PRO A 191 11.09 3.69 13.85
CA PRO A 191 11.00 3.30 12.44
C PRO A 191 9.66 2.65 12.08
N TRP A 192 9.12 1.83 12.97
CA TRP A 192 7.82 1.18 12.79
C TRP A 192 6.66 2.19 12.82
N LEU A 193 6.74 3.16 13.73
CA LEU A 193 5.78 4.25 13.81
C LEU A 193 5.84 5.12 12.55
N ALA A 194 7.04 5.48 12.10
CA ALA A 194 7.24 6.24 10.88
C ALA A 194 6.69 5.47 9.66
N ALA A 195 6.96 4.16 9.58
CA ALA A 195 6.42 3.29 8.53
C ALA A 195 4.88 3.24 8.56
N ALA A 196 4.28 3.12 9.75
CA ALA A 196 2.82 3.13 9.90
C ALA A 196 2.20 4.46 9.48
N ILE A 197 2.82 5.58 9.84
CA ILE A 197 2.38 6.93 9.44
C ILE A 197 2.48 7.09 7.92
N LEU A 198 3.59 6.67 7.31
CA LEU A 198 3.78 6.72 5.86
C LEU A 198 2.77 5.84 5.13
N LEU A 199 2.52 4.63 5.61
CA LEU A 199 1.51 3.73 5.06
C LEU A 199 0.12 4.36 5.13
N PHE A 200 -0.24 4.89 6.30
CA PHE A 200 -1.52 5.59 6.50
C PHE A 200 -1.67 6.77 5.54
N PHE A 201 -0.64 7.60 5.41
CA PHE A 201 -0.64 8.75 4.51
C PHE A 201 -0.72 8.32 3.04
N SER A 202 -0.03 7.23 2.66
CA SER A 202 -0.10 6.63 1.32
C SER A 202 -1.52 6.22 0.97
N LEU A 203 -2.22 5.54 1.89
CA LEU A 203 -3.62 5.14 1.71
C LEU A 203 -4.55 6.35 1.64
N ALA A 204 -4.36 7.35 2.51
CA ALA A 204 -5.16 8.58 2.47
C ALA A 204 -4.98 9.32 1.14
N LEU A 205 -3.75 9.38 0.62
CA LEU A 205 -3.45 9.95 -0.71
C LEU A 205 -4.15 9.16 -1.82
N LEU A 206 -4.08 7.83 -1.76
CA LEU A 206 -4.73 6.95 -2.72
C LEU A 206 -6.26 7.13 -2.71
N TYR A 207 -6.90 7.16 -1.54
CA TYR A 207 -8.35 7.36 -1.43
C TYR A 207 -8.80 8.76 -1.88
N ARG A 208 -7.94 9.76 -1.70
CA ARG A 208 -8.24 11.12 -2.13
C ARG A 208 -8.14 11.32 -3.64
N PHE A 209 -7.11 10.78 -4.26
CA PHE A 209 -6.77 11.07 -5.66
C PHE A 209 -7.11 9.92 -6.61
N GLY A 210 -7.23 8.68 -6.10
CA GLY A 210 -7.57 7.51 -6.90
C GLY A 210 -8.95 7.62 -7.55
N PRO A 211 -10.03 7.69 -6.77
CA PRO A 211 -11.37 7.73 -7.32
C PRO A 211 -11.70 9.08 -7.98
N ASN A 212 -12.66 9.05 -8.93
CA ASN A 212 -13.11 10.26 -9.65
C ASN A 212 -14.16 11.03 -8.87
N LEU A 213 -13.79 11.53 -7.69
CA LEU A 213 -14.70 12.31 -6.83
C LEU A 213 -14.73 13.79 -7.24
N LYS A 214 -15.92 14.40 -7.23
CA LYS A 214 -16.12 15.85 -7.46
C LYS A 214 -15.71 16.66 -6.24
N ASP A 215 -16.13 16.24 -5.04
CA ASP A 215 -15.78 16.87 -3.76
C ASP A 215 -14.73 16.05 -3.01
N ARG A 216 -13.50 16.56 -3.00
CA ARG A 216 -12.34 15.87 -2.41
C ARG A 216 -12.02 16.42 -1.02
N ARG A 217 -12.66 15.93 0.03
CA ARG A 217 -12.38 16.34 1.41
C ARG A 217 -11.46 15.35 2.10
N TRP A 218 -10.37 15.82 2.71
CA TRP A 218 -9.41 14.97 3.43
C TRP A 218 -10.03 14.18 4.59
N GLN A 219 -10.99 14.79 5.27
CA GLN A 219 -11.65 14.20 6.43
C GLN A 219 -12.34 12.86 6.14
N TRP A 220 -12.76 12.63 4.88
CA TRP A 220 -13.42 11.40 4.45
C TRP A 220 -12.46 10.28 4.06
N SER A 221 -11.18 10.59 3.77
CA SER A 221 -10.17 9.60 3.40
C SER A 221 -9.55 8.91 4.62
N ILE A 222 -9.64 9.52 5.80
CA ILE A 222 -8.99 9.05 7.02
C ILE A 222 -9.59 7.76 7.59
N PRO A 223 -10.92 7.62 7.76
CA PRO A 223 -11.52 6.43 8.38
C PRO A 223 -11.21 5.15 7.63
N GLY A 224 -11.33 5.18 6.30
CA GLY A 224 -11.03 4.01 5.49
C GLY A 224 -9.54 3.65 5.47
N ALA A 225 -8.63 4.62 5.60
CA ALA A 225 -7.22 4.33 5.76
C ALA A 225 -6.95 3.57 7.07
N VAL A 226 -7.61 3.95 8.17
CA VAL A 226 -7.54 3.22 9.46
C VAL A 226 -8.07 1.80 9.30
N ILE A 227 -9.25 1.64 8.67
CA ILE A 227 -9.86 0.32 8.44
C ILE A 227 -8.96 -0.54 7.56
N ALA A 228 -8.42 0.02 6.46
CA ALA A 228 -7.51 -0.69 5.57
C ALA A 228 -6.25 -1.17 6.28
N VAL A 229 -5.60 -0.31 7.09
CA VAL A 229 -4.43 -0.70 7.88
C VAL A 229 -4.79 -1.80 8.87
N THR A 230 -5.94 -1.70 9.54
CA THR A 230 -6.40 -2.72 10.50
C THR A 230 -6.63 -4.06 9.80
N VAL A 231 -7.35 -4.08 8.68
CA VAL A 231 -7.60 -5.28 7.88
C VAL A 231 -6.27 -5.87 7.38
N TRP A 232 -5.36 -5.03 6.92
CA TRP A 232 -4.06 -5.46 6.44
C TRP A 232 -3.20 -6.10 7.54
N VAL A 233 -3.14 -5.50 8.72
CA VAL A 233 -2.42 -6.05 9.89
C VAL A 233 -3.01 -7.40 10.29
N VAL A 234 -4.34 -7.48 10.44
CA VAL A 234 -5.03 -8.72 10.80
C VAL A 234 -4.75 -9.81 9.76
N SER A 235 -4.90 -9.50 8.47
CA SER A 235 -4.64 -10.44 7.38
C SER A 235 -3.18 -10.92 7.36
N THR A 236 -2.22 -10.02 7.63
CA THR A 236 -0.80 -10.35 7.69
C THR A 236 -0.50 -11.29 8.87
N ILE A 237 -1.11 -11.03 10.05
CA ILE A 237 -0.99 -11.91 11.22
C ILE A 237 -1.58 -13.29 10.91
N LEU A 238 -2.79 -13.34 10.35
CA LEU A 238 -3.44 -14.60 9.98
C LEU A 238 -2.61 -15.41 8.97
N LEU A 239 -2.06 -14.73 7.97
CA LEU A 239 -1.18 -15.38 6.98
C LEU A 239 0.09 -15.92 7.64
N ARG A 240 0.68 -15.19 8.58
CA ARG A 240 1.84 -15.65 9.33
C ARG A 240 1.52 -16.88 10.21
N VAL A 241 0.38 -16.87 10.88
CA VAL A 241 -0.10 -18.02 11.66
C VAL A 241 -0.32 -19.23 10.74
N TYR A 242 -0.96 -19.01 9.59
CA TYR A 242 -1.15 -20.05 8.57
C TYR A 242 0.17 -20.63 8.11
N GLN A 243 1.15 -19.82 7.75
CA GLN A 243 2.47 -20.28 7.32
C GLN A 243 3.22 -21.07 8.42
N ASN A 244 3.11 -20.64 9.67
CA ASN A 244 3.76 -21.34 10.79
C ASN A 244 3.14 -22.71 11.05
N HIS A 245 1.84 -22.89 10.84
CA HIS A 245 1.15 -24.16 11.08
C HIS A 245 1.21 -25.11 9.89
N PHE A 246 1.09 -24.61 8.68
CA PHE A 246 0.97 -25.42 7.46
C PHE A 246 2.24 -25.40 6.60
N GLY A 247 3.07 -24.36 6.69
CA GLY A 247 4.31 -24.23 5.90
C GLY A 247 5.42 -25.22 6.29
N SER A 248 5.31 -25.89 7.44
CA SER A 248 6.28 -26.90 7.87
C SER A 248 6.21 -28.20 7.04
N GLN A 249 5.13 -28.45 6.36
CA GLN A 249 4.91 -29.69 5.57
C GLN A 249 5.41 -29.62 4.13
N ARG A 250 6.21 -28.64 3.73
CA ARG A 250 6.90 -28.52 2.40
C ARG A 250 6.23 -29.26 1.22
N ILE A 251 4.90 -29.19 1.15
CA ILE A 251 4.11 -29.92 0.16
C ILE A 251 4.46 -29.45 -1.26
N TYR A 252 4.75 -28.17 -1.43
CA TYR A 252 5.02 -27.53 -2.72
C TYR A 252 6.48 -27.10 -2.91
N GLY A 253 7.39 -27.38 -1.97
CA GLY A 253 8.80 -26.99 -2.07
C GLY A 253 9.01 -25.49 -2.21
N GLY A 254 9.70 -25.05 -3.29
CA GLY A 254 9.95 -23.62 -3.54
C GLY A 254 8.73 -22.81 -3.95
N LEU A 255 7.60 -23.45 -4.32
CA LEU A 255 6.36 -22.77 -4.70
C LEU A 255 5.62 -22.21 -3.48
N ASP A 256 5.88 -22.71 -2.26
CA ASP A 256 5.24 -22.20 -1.04
C ASP A 256 5.47 -20.71 -0.85
N ALA A 257 6.68 -20.22 -1.16
CA ALA A 257 7.01 -18.80 -1.06
C ALA A 257 6.25 -17.95 -2.09
N VAL A 258 6.06 -18.46 -3.31
CA VAL A 258 5.33 -17.78 -4.37
C VAL A 258 3.85 -17.68 -4.01
N VAL A 259 3.26 -18.77 -3.52
CA VAL A 259 1.85 -18.79 -3.07
C VAL A 259 1.66 -17.84 -1.90
N ALA A 260 2.54 -17.88 -0.90
CA ALA A 260 2.49 -16.99 0.24
C ALA A 260 2.57 -15.50 -0.16
N LEU A 261 3.46 -15.18 -1.09
CA LEU A 261 3.58 -13.82 -1.63
C LEU A 261 2.33 -13.39 -2.39
N LEU A 262 1.78 -14.25 -3.25
CA LEU A 262 0.54 -13.95 -3.97
C LEU A 262 -0.64 -13.74 -3.01
N LEU A 263 -0.77 -14.56 -1.98
CA LEU A 263 -1.78 -14.39 -0.94
C LEU A 263 -1.58 -13.08 -0.16
N TRP A 264 -0.33 -12.72 0.16
CA TRP A 264 -0.05 -11.45 0.83
C TRP A 264 -0.42 -10.24 -0.03
N LEU A 265 -0.08 -10.26 -1.32
CA LEU A 265 -0.47 -9.21 -2.28
C LEU A 265 -2.00 -9.14 -2.44
N TYR A 266 -2.66 -10.29 -2.49
CA TYR A 266 -4.12 -10.40 -2.57
C TYR A 266 -4.80 -9.77 -1.34
N PHE A 267 -4.37 -10.13 -0.13
CA PHE A 267 -4.91 -9.54 1.10
C PHE A 267 -4.59 -8.05 1.22
N THR A 268 -3.42 -7.61 0.72
CA THR A 268 -3.08 -6.19 0.64
C THR A 268 -4.05 -5.45 -0.28
N GLY A 269 -4.34 -5.98 -1.46
CA GLY A 269 -5.34 -5.41 -2.37
C GLY A 269 -6.74 -5.40 -1.77
N ALA A 270 -7.15 -6.49 -1.14
CA ALA A 270 -8.46 -6.59 -0.46
C ALA A 270 -8.59 -5.54 0.66
N ALA A 271 -7.56 -5.37 1.49
CA ALA A 271 -7.55 -4.37 2.55
C ALA A 271 -7.72 -2.94 2.02
N VAL A 272 -7.04 -2.60 0.92
CA VAL A 272 -7.18 -1.30 0.24
C VAL A 272 -8.62 -1.08 -0.24
N PHE A 273 -9.22 -2.05 -0.91
CA PHE A 273 -10.58 -1.89 -1.44
C PHE A 273 -11.64 -1.89 -0.34
N ILE A 274 -11.52 -2.74 0.70
CA ILE A 274 -12.42 -2.73 1.87
C ILE A 274 -12.37 -1.36 2.57
N GLY A 275 -11.18 -0.75 2.70
CA GLY A 275 -11.04 0.60 3.23
C GLY A 275 -11.72 1.66 2.35
N GLY A 276 -11.66 1.50 1.02
CA GLY A 276 -12.37 2.34 0.05
C GLY A 276 -13.88 2.23 0.19
N GLU A 277 -14.41 1.00 0.31
CA GLU A 277 -15.84 0.74 0.55
C GLU A 277 -16.32 1.39 1.87
N ALA A 278 -15.54 1.22 2.94
CA ALA A 278 -15.87 1.82 4.22
C ALA A 278 -15.93 3.35 4.14
N ASN A 279 -14.97 3.99 3.45
CA ASN A 279 -15.00 5.43 3.20
C ASN A 279 -16.24 5.85 2.41
N SER A 280 -16.58 5.12 1.35
CA SER A 280 -17.77 5.37 0.52
C SER A 280 -19.06 5.32 1.35
N GLU A 281 -19.21 4.33 2.23
CA GLU A 281 -20.39 4.20 3.09
C GLU A 281 -20.47 5.31 4.15
N ILE A 282 -19.33 5.72 4.74
CA ILE A 282 -19.26 6.84 5.69
C ILE A 282 -19.65 8.15 4.99
N GLU A 283 -19.13 8.42 3.80
CA GLU A 283 -19.43 9.63 3.03
C GLU A 283 -20.91 9.68 2.64
N LYS A 284 -21.50 8.56 2.22
CA LYS A 284 -22.93 8.47 1.92
C LYS A 284 -23.81 8.70 3.16
N ALA A 285 -23.41 8.17 4.31
CA ALA A 285 -24.14 8.37 5.56
C ALA A 285 -24.13 9.86 5.97
N ALA A 286 -22.97 10.50 5.88
CA ALA A 286 -22.84 11.92 6.18
C ALA A 286 -23.67 12.80 5.22
N ALA A 287 -23.68 12.45 3.93
CA ALA A 287 -24.48 13.19 2.93
C ALA A 287 -26.00 13.05 3.18
N ARG A 288 -26.46 11.91 3.72
CA ARG A 288 -27.87 11.71 4.13
C ARG A 288 -28.21 12.57 5.35
N ALA A 289 -27.38 12.53 6.40
CA ALA A 289 -27.59 13.33 7.61
C ALA A 289 -27.72 14.83 7.30
N HIS A 290 -26.86 15.36 6.43
CA HIS A 290 -26.94 16.77 6.01
C HIS A 290 -28.21 17.11 5.21
N ARG A 291 -28.77 16.18 4.45
CA ARG A 291 -30.05 16.40 3.74
C ARG A 291 -31.22 16.43 4.70
N ASP A 292 -31.21 15.56 5.70
CA ASP A 292 -32.29 15.47 6.71
C ASP A 292 -32.29 16.69 7.64
N GLU A 293 -31.11 17.25 7.96
CA GLU A 293 -30.98 18.51 8.71
C GLU A 293 -31.38 19.75 7.87
N GLY A 294 -31.11 19.75 6.54
CA GLY A 294 -31.45 20.86 5.65
C GLY A 294 -32.91 20.89 5.17
N GLY A 295 -33.62 19.76 5.27
CA GLY A 295 -35.04 19.63 4.97
C GLY A 295 -35.91 19.93 6.17
N GLY A 296 -35.81 21.13 6.75
CA GLY A 296 -36.60 21.57 7.90
C GLY A 296 -38.11 21.47 7.65
N PRO A 297 -38.93 21.39 8.72
CA PRO A 297 -40.38 21.08 8.64
C PRO A 297 -41.28 22.10 7.92
N GLY A 298 -40.66 23.04 7.18
CA GLY A 298 -41.38 24.12 6.47
C GLY A 298 -42.03 23.75 5.14
N GLU A 299 -41.55 22.74 4.41
CA GLU A 299 -42.05 22.46 3.05
C GLU A 299 -43.19 21.44 2.95
N ARG A 300 -43.56 20.77 4.06
CA ARG A 300 -44.70 19.85 4.05
C ARG A 300 -46.06 20.46 4.27
N ARG A 301 -46.17 21.80 4.41
CA ARG A 301 -47.45 22.48 4.71
C ARG A 301 -48.05 23.35 3.56
N SER A 302 -47.39 23.45 2.39
CA SER A 302 -47.92 24.26 1.31
C SER A 302 -48.60 23.48 0.16
N GLY A 303 -48.77 22.15 0.29
CA GLY A 303 -49.46 21.32 -0.71
C GLY A 303 -50.91 20.92 -0.41
N GLY A 304 -51.53 21.50 0.60
CA GLY A 304 -52.83 21.08 1.08
C GLY A 304 -53.90 22.17 1.22
N GLU A 305 -53.93 23.17 0.32
CA GLU A 305 -55.11 24.08 0.25
C GLU A 305 -55.15 24.79 -1.11
N SER A 306 -55.79 24.16 -2.08
CA SER A 306 -56.62 24.85 -3.07
C SER A 306 -57.46 23.82 -3.81
N ARG A 307 -58.71 23.98 -3.59
CA ARG A 307 -59.90 23.36 -4.20
C ARG A 307 -59.83 23.25 -5.75
#